data_1499f0c9d1d8ddbd3e8f2c30b411d5ea
#
_entry.id   1499f0c9d1d8ddbd3e8f2c30b411d5ea
#
_cell.length_a   1.000
_cell.length_b   1.000
_cell.length_c   1.000
_cell.angle_alpha   90.00
_cell.angle_beta   90.00
_cell.angle_gamma   90.00
#
_symmetry.space_group_name_H-M   'P 1'
#
loop_
_entity.id
_entity.type
_entity.pdbx_description
1 polymer ?
#
loop_
_entity_poly.entity_id
_entity_poly.type
_entity_poly.pdbx_seq_one_letter_code
_entity_poly.pdbx_strand_id
1 'polypeptide(L)'
;MSKDPGRILIFDTTLRDGEQSPGASLNLEEKLAIAHQLARLGVDVIEAGFPFASPGDFKAVNKIANAVGKENGPIICGLARASKGDIKACYEAVSPAPKKRIHTFIATSDIHLKHKLKKSRKDVLQIVPEMVNYAKSLVDDIEFSCEDASRSDPEFLYEVIQLAISAGATTINIPDTVGFTTPSEFGKLIADINKNVPNIDEAVISVHGHNDLGLAVANFLEAVKNGARQLECTINGIGERAGNASLEELVMALHVRKSFFNSFFKRNPDSPTPLTAIRTEEITKTSRLVSNLTGMTVQPNKAIVGANAFAHESGIHQDGVLKNRLTYEIIDAKTVGLSDNKISLGKLSGRSAVRARLEEMGYDLSREDLNDAFARFKDLADRKREITDRDLEAIVSEQVQLPEAKF
;
A
#
# COMPACT_ATOMS: atom_id res chain seq x y z
N MET A 1 21.02 -7.08 -6.53
CA MET A 1 19.98 -7.75 -5.73
C MET A 1 20.31 -7.66 -4.24
N SER A 2 19.35 -7.53 -3.36
CA SER A 2 19.56 -7.59 -1.91
C SER A 2 20.19 -8.95 -1.55
N LYS A 3 21.23 -8.94 -0.70
CA LYS A 3 21.84 -10.19 -0.18
C LYS A 3 20.90 -10.95 0.76
N ASP A 4 19.78 -10.36 1.14
CA ASP A 4 18.78 -10.93 2.04
C ASP A 4 17.65 -11.56 1.22
N PRO A 5 17.49 -12.89 1.21
CA PRO A 5 16.47 -13.59 0.44
C PRO A 5 15.04 -13.29 0.86
N GLY A 6 14.85 -12.76 2.09
CA GLY A 6 13.54 -12.39 2.62
C GLY A 6 13.20 -10.91 2.45
N ARG A 7 14.06 -10.12 1.82
CA ARG A 7 13.79 -8.70 1.57
C ARG A 7 12.73 -8.54 0.47
N ILE A 8 11.68 -7.82 0.77
CA ILE A 8 10.61 -7.45 -0.16
C ILE A 8 10.72 -5.96 -0.43
N LEU A 9 10.84 -5.59 -1.70
CA LEU A 9 10.89 -4.22 -2.17
C LEU A 9 9.46 -3.67 -2.31
N ILE A 10 9.25 -2.47 -1.84
CA ILE A 10 7.99 -1.74 -2.02
C ILE A 10 8.19 -0.70 -3.12
N PHE A 11 7.49 -0.91 -4.21
CA PHE A 11 7.39 -0.01 -5.35
C PHE A 11 6.09 0.77 -5.24
N ASP A 12 6.18 2.07 -4.99
CA ASP A 12 5.01 2.93 -4.91
C ASP A 12 4.70 3.57 -6.27
N THR A 13 3.49 3.34 -6.76
CA THR A 13 2.98 3.93 -8.01
C THR A 13 1.83 4.93 -7.77
N THR A 14 1.73 5.50 -6.57
CA THR A 14 0.70 6.50 -6.22
C THR A 14 0.72 7.69 -7.18
N LEU A 15 1.93 8.15 -7.58
CA LEU A 15 2.13 9.30 -8.47
C LEU A 15 1.99 8.99 -9.97
N ARG A 16 1.77 7.71 -10.33
CA ARG A 16 1.54 7.29 -11.73
C ARG A 16 0.18 6.62 -11.86
N ASP A 17 0.02 5.37 -11.39
CA ASP A 17 -1.24 4.62 -11.49
C ASP A 17 -2.30 5.18 -10.52
N GLY A 18 -1.86 5.55 -9.32
CA GLY A 18 -2.74 6.19 -8.34
C GLY A 18 -3.38 7.47 -8.86
N GLU A 19 -2.64 8.30 -9.59
CA GLU A 19 -3.14 9.54 -10.19
C GLU A 19 -4.11 9.28 -11.38
N GLN A 20 -4.14 8.08 -11.92
CA GLN A 20 -5.11 7.69 -12.95
C GLN A 20 -6.52 7.44 -12.37
N SER A 21 -6.69 7.46 -11.06
CA SER A 21 -8.01 7.46 -10.44
C SER A 21 -8.82 8.66 -10.92
N PRO A 22 -10.06 8.47 -11.39
CA PRO A 22 -10.93 9.59 -11.76
C PRO A 22 -11.07 10.60 -10.61
N GLY A 23 -10.67 11.84 -10.84
CA GLY A 23 -10.73 12.93 -9.86
C GLY A 23 -9.49 13.11 -8.97
N ALA A 24 -8.46 12.27 -9.11
CA ALA A 24 -7.24 12.33 -8.29
C ALA A 24 -6.11 13.17 -8.91
N SER A 25 -6.41 14.13 -9.80
CA SER A 25 -5.40 14.96 -10.46
C SER A 25 -4.60 15.78 -9.46
N LEU A 26 -3.27 15.71 -9.58
CA LEU A 26 -2.31 16.40 -8.72
C LEU A 26 -1.53 17.47 -9.49
N ASN A 27 -1.34 18.63 -8.90
CA ASN A 27 -0.40 19.61 -9.42
C ASN A 27 1.06 19.27 -9.01
N LEU A 28 2.01 20.02 -9.54
CA LEU A 28 3.44 19.76 -9.32
C LEU A 28 3.84 19.80 -7.84
N GLU A 29 3.34 20.77 -7.08
CA GLU A 29 3.68 20.93 -5.66
C GLU A 29 3.11 19.81 -4.82
N GLU A 30 1.90 19.35 -5.13
CA GLU A 30 1.27 18.20 -4.51
C GLU A 30 2.03 16.90 -4.80
N LYS A 31 2.45 16.69 -6.06
CA LYS A 31 3.30 15.54 -6.42
C LYS A 31 4.62 15.56 -5.65
N LEU A 32 5.26 16.70 -5.52
CA LEU A 32 6.49 16.86 -4.73
C LEU A 32 6.26 16.57 -3.24
N ALA A 33 5.16 17.06 -2.66
CA ALA A 33 4.83 16.80 -1.27
C ALA A 33 4.63 15.30 -0.99
N ILE A 34 3.91 14.61 -1.87
CA ILE A 34 3.72 13.16 -1.79
C ILE A 34 5.06 12.43 -1.97
N ALA A 35 5.88 12.78 -2.97
CA ALA A 35 7.18 12.17 -3.20
C ALA A 35 8.12 12.28 -1.98
N HIS A 36 8.16 13.45 -1.34
CA HIS A 36 8.91 13.64 -0.09
C HIS A 36 8.38 12.77 1.05
N GLN A 37 7.07 12.61 1.15
CA GLN A 37 6.48 11.76 2.20
C GLN A 37 6.71 10.27 1.92
N LEU A 38 6.66 9.82 0.66
CA LEU A 38 7.00 8.44 0.26
C LEU A 38 8.46 8.11 0.59
N ALA A 39 9.38 9.03 0.35
CA ALA A 39 10.78 8.87 0.75
C ALA A 39 10.94 8.79 2.28
N ARG A 40 10.17 9.58 3.06
CA ARG A 40 10.12 9.48 4.53
C ARG A 40 9.51 8.16 4.99
N LEU A 41 8.47 7.70 4.33
CA LEU A 41 7.85 6.39 4.58
C LEU A 41 8.84 5.24 4.37
N GLY A 42 9.81 5.41 3.47
CA GLY A 42 10.87 4.44 3.21
C GLY A 42 10.52 3.44 2.10
N VAL A 43 9.76 3.86 1.08
CA VAL A 43 9.56 3.04 -0.13
C VAL A 43 10.89 2.84 -0.86
N ASP A 44 11.06 1.69 -1.50
CA ASP A 44 12.29 1.36 -2.23
C ASP A 44 12.33 2.05 -3.60
N VAL A 45 11.19 2.15 -4.26
CA VAL A 45 11.02 2.77 -5.57
C VAL A 45 9.82 3.72 -5.57
N ILE A 46 9.95 4.90 -6.17
CA ILE A 46 8.86 5.81 -6.48
C ILE A 46 8.70 5.88 -8.00
N GLU A 47 7.58 5.39 -8.51
CA GLU A 47 7.19 5.64 -9.90
C GLU A 47 6.56 7.02 -10.00
N ALA A 48 7.36 7.97 -10.47
CA ALA A 48 7.06 9.40 -10.37
C ALA A 48 6.08 9.92 -11.45
N GLY A 49 5.79 9.10 -12.47
CA GLY A 49 4.86 9.44 -13.54
C GLY A 49 5.21 8.82 -14.89
N PHE A 50 4.58 9.35 -15.96
CA PHE A 50 4.77 8.95 -17.35
C PHE A 50 5.30 10.14 -18.18
N PRO A 51 6.62 10.33 -18.27
CA PRO A 51 7.22 11.55 -18.85
C PRO A 51 6.82 11.87 -20.29
N PHE A 52 6.53 10.86 -21.10
CA PHE A 52 6.13 11.07 -22.50
C PHE A 52 4.66 11.50 -22.65
N ALA A 53 3.83 11.35 -21.61
CA ALA A 53 2.41 11.67 -21.69
C ALA A 53 2.16 13.17 -21.92
N SER A 54 2.93 14.04 -21.26
CA SER A 54 2.83 15.50 -21.42
C SER A 54 4.10 16.22 -20.97
N PRO A 55 4.32 17.49 -21.41
CA PRO A 55 5.39 18.33 -20.86
C PRO A 55 5.27 18.55 -19.34
N GLY A 56 4.04 18.55 -18.80
CA GLY A 56 3.79 18.66 -17.36
C GLY A 56 4.28 17.45 -16.60
N ASP A 57 3.97 16.24 -17.08
CA ASP A 57 4.45 15.00 -16.50
C ASP A 57 5.96 14.86 -16.58
N PHE A 58 6.57 15.20 -17.72
CA PHE A 58 8.03 15.26 -17.82
C PHE A 58 8.64 16.15 -16.74
N LYS A 59 8.10 17.38 -16.61
CA LYS A 59 8.59 18.35 -15.62
C LYS A 59 8.41 17.84 -14.18
N ALA A 60 7.29 17.19 -13.89
CA ALA A 60 7.01 16.64 -12.56
C ALA A 60 8.01 15.53 -12.21
N VAL A 61 8.21 14.55 -13.09
CA VAL A 61 9.17 13.46 -12.88
C VAL A 61 10.59 14.02 -12.72
N ASN A 62 11.01 14.96 -13.56
CA ASN A 62 12.33 15.59 -13.47
C ASN A 62 12.52 16.36 -12.14
N LYS A 63 11.51 17.09 -11.68
CA LYS A 63 11.56 17.80 -10.38
C LYS A 63 11.62 16.83 -9.21
N ILE A 64 10.85 15.73 -9.23
CA ILE A 64 10.91 14.68 -8.21
C ILE A 64 12.30 14.03 -8.19
N ALA A 65 12.86 13.71 -9.38
CA ALA A 65 14.21 13.15 -9.50
C ALA A 65 15.29 14.03 -8.86
N ASN A 66 15.21 15.35 -9.07
CA ASN A 66 16.10 16.31 -8.44
C ASN A 66 15.90 16.46 -6.92
N ALA A 67 14.65 16.51 -6.47
CA ALA A 67 14.33 16.82 -5.08
C ALA A 67 14.51 15.61 -4.13
N VAL A 68 14.04 14.44 -4.57
CA VAL A 68 13.92 13.22 -3.76
C VAL A 68 14.95 12.15 -4.12
N GLY A 69 15.41 12.12 -5.39
CA GLY A 69 16.46 11.20 -5.84
C GLY A 69 17.81 11.53 -5.21
N LYS A 70 18.18 10.79 -4.15
CA LYS A 70 19.45 10.95 -3.41
C LYS A 70 20.15 9.59 -3.29
N GLU A 71 21.47 9.58 -2.97
CA GLU A 71 22.23 8.34 -2.79
C GLU A 71 21.59 7.38 -1.77
N ASN A 72 21.07 7.92 -0.67
CA ASN A 72 20.39 7.14 0.36
C ASN A 72 18.85 7.18 0.23
N GLY A 73 18.33 7.76 -0.87
CA GLY A 73 16.90 7.86 -1.14
C GLY A 73 16.36 6.66 -1.92
N PRO A 74 15.06 6.69 -2.28
CA PRO A 74 14.45 5.69 -3.14
C PRO A 74 15.03 5.74 -4.57
N ILE A 75 14.81 4.67 -5.33
CA ILE A 75 15.00 4.66 -6.78
C ILE A 75 13.88 5.52 -7.38
N ILE A 76 14.23 6.44 -8.28
CA ILE A 76 13.20 7.19 -9.03
C ILE A 76 12.96 6.51 -10.36
N CYS A 77 11.74 6.08 -10.56
CA CYS A 77 11.27 5.35 -11.73
C CYS A 77 10.34 6.22 -12.57
N GLY A 78 10.37 6.03 -13.89
CA GLY A 78 9.40 6.57 -14.80
C GLY A 78 8.87 5.50 -15.73
N LEU A 79 7.59 5.62 -16.13
CA LEU A 79 6.96 4.71 -17.08
C LEU A 79 7.26 5.11 -18.52
N ALA A 80 7.46 4.12 -19.39
CA ALA A 80 7.66 4.29 -20.83
C ALA A 80 7.03 3.13 -21.59
N ARG A 81 6.28 3.40 -22.65
CA ARG A 81 5.90 2.35 -23.60
C ARG A 81 7.15 1.79 -24.26
N ALA A 82 7.08 0.57 -24.79
CA ALA A 82 8.17 -0.07 -25.53
C ALA A 82 8.40 0.65 -26.89
N SER A 83 8.88 1.89 -26.81
CA SER A 83 9.27 2.73 -27.95
C SER A 83 10.47 3.60 -27.60
N LYS A 84 11.37 3.84 -28.56
CA LYS A 84 12.58 4.65 -28.34
C LYS A 84 12.29 6.07 -27.86
N GLY A 85 11.21 6.70 -28.36
CA GLY A 85 10.81 8.04 -27.96
C GLY A 85 10.40 8.12 -26.48
N ASP A 86 9.54 7.19 -26.03
CA ASP A 86 9.08 7.11 -24.65
C ASP A 86 10.24 6.82 -23.71
N ILE A 87 11.08 5.82 -24.03
CA ILE A 87 12.23 5.39 -23.23
C ILE A 87 13.24 6.53 -23.09
N LYS A 88 13.50 7.28 -24.17
CA LYS A 88 14.40 8.44 -24.13
C LYS A 88 13.85 9.56 -23.24
N ALA A 89 12.58 9.91 -23.39
CA ALA A 89 11.94 10.92 -22.55
C ALA A 89 11.94 10.51 -21.06
N CYS A 90 11.68 9.23 -20.77
CA CYS A 90 11.76 8.69 -19.43
C CYS A 90 13.18 8.83 -18.85
N TYR A 91 14.20 8.41 -19.58
CA TYR A 91 15.60 8.57 -19.18
C TYR A 91 15.95 10.03 -18.86
N GLU A 92 15.62 10.94 -19.78
CA GLU A 92 15.91 12.36 -19.60
C GLU A 92 15.23 12.94 -18.34
N ALA A 93 14.00 12.48 -18.04
CA ALA A 93 13.26 12.94 -16.87
C ALA A 93 13.85 12.40 -15.55
N VAL A 94 14.25 11.12 -15.50
CA VAL A 94 14.80 10.51 -14.27
C VAL A 94 16.31 10.72 -14.11
N SER A 95 17.00 11.24 -15.14
CA SER A 95 18.46 11.36 -15.18
C SER A 95 19.09 12.08 -13.98
N PRO A 96 18.46 13.10 -13.35
CA PRO A 96 19.02 13.76 -12.17
C PRO A 96 19.17 12.87 -10.94
N ALA A 97 18.38 11.79 -10.84
CA ALA A 97 18.49 10.89 -9.70
C ALA A 97 19.73 9.99 -9.83
N PRO A 98 20.56 9.82 -8.78
CA PRO A 98 21.68 8.86 -8.81
C PRO A 98 21.19 7.42 -8.96
N LYS A 99 20.11 7.04 -8.28
CA LYS A 99 19.42 5.77 -8.45
C LYS A 99 18.16 5.99 -9.29
N LYS A 100 18.17 5.48 -10.50
CA LYS A 100 17.09 5.67 -11.48
C LYS A 100 16.73 4.37 -12.15
N ARG A 101 15.46 4.23 -12.52
CA ARG A 101 14.92 3.07 -13.23
C ARG A 101 14.06 3.53 -14.41
N ILE A 102 14.13 2.80 -15.50
CA ILE A 102 13.16 2.89 -16.60
C ILE A 102 12.23 1.69 -16.46
N HIS A 103 10.94 1.95 -16.32
CA HIS A 103 9.89 0.95 -16.36
C HIS A 103 9.26 0.97 -17.76
N THR A 104 9.50 -0.09 -18.54
CA THR A 104 8.89 -0.23 -19.88
C THR A 104 7.98 -1.42 -19.96
N PHE A 105 6.99 -1.37 -20.84
CA PHE A 105 5.95 -2.42 -20.89
C PHE A 105 5.43 -2.63 -22.31
N ILE A 106 4.94 -3.84 -22.54
CA ILE A 106 4.13 -4.19 -23.71
C ILE A 106 3.12 -5.25 -23.29
N ALA A 107 1.92 -5.23 -23.90
CA ALA A 107 0.91 -6.24 -23.60
C ALA A 107 1.25 -7.60 -24.22
N THR A 108 0.93 -8.66 -23.48
CA THR A 108 1.22 -10.06 -23.87
C THR A 108 -0.03 -10.91 -24.07
N SER A 109 -1.21 -10.46 -23.61
CA SER A 109 -2.45 -11.20 -23.85
C SER A 109 -2.97 -11.07 -25.29
N ASP A 110 -3.51 -12.13 -25.85
CA ASP A 110 -4.04 -12.13 -27.21
C ASP A 110 -5.14 -11.09 -27.42
N ILE A 111 -5.94 -10.82 -26.39
CA ILE A 111 -6.99 -9.79 -26.48
C ILE A 111 -6.38 -8.38 -26.67
N HIS A 112 -5.30 -8.05 -25.95
CA HIS A 112 -4.62 -6.77 -26.11
C HIS A 112 -3.81 -6.71 -27.40
N LEU A 113 -3.16 -7.80 -27.80
CA LEU A 113 -2.43 -7.88 -29.07
C LEU A 113 -3.36 -7.59 -30.23
N LYS A 114 -4.53 -8.24 -30.26
CA LYS A 114 -5.50 -8.12 -31.35
C LYS A 114 -6.19 -6.76 -31.37
N HIS A 115 -6.71 -6.29 -30.24
CA HIS A 115 -7.64 -5.17 -30.20
C HIS A 115 -6.96 -3.83 -29.88
N LYS A 116 -5.93 -3.82 -29.02
CA LYS A 116 -5.21 -2.62 -28.56
C LYS A 116 -3.98 -2.34 -29.42
N LEU A 117 -3.08 -3.30 -29.54
CA LEU A 117 -1.79 -3.11 -30.19
C LEU A 117 -1.83 -3.34 -31.70
N LYS A 118 -2.74 -4.18 -32.18
CA LYS A 118 -2.82 -4.66 -33.58
C LYS A 118 -1.48 -5.25 -34.04
N LYS A 119 -0.90 -6.10 -33.19
CA LYS A 119 0.39 -6.75 -33.38
C LYS A 119 0.27 -8.25 -33.20
N SER A 120 1.13 -9.00 -33.87
CA SER A 120 1.26 -10.45 -33.65
C SER A 120 2.18 -10.74 -32.46
N ARG A 121 2.12 -11.97 -31.91
CA ARG A 121 3.10 -12.45 -30.91
C ARG A 121 4.53 -12.33 -31.43
N LYS A 122 4.76 -12.60 -32.74
CA LYS A 122 6.08 -12.48 -33.38
C LYS A 122 6.60 -11.04 -33.34
N ASP A 123 5.74 -10.03 -33.54
CA ASP A 123 6.14 -8.63 -33.46
C ASP A 123 6.59 -8.29 -32.04
N VAL A 124 5.89 -8.79 -31.01
CA VAL A 124 6.26 -8.58 -29.60
C VAL A 124 7.62 -9.20 -29.30
N LEU A 125 7.89 -10.42 -29.75
CA LEU A 125 9.17 -11.10 -29.55
C LEU A 125 10.36 -10.35 -30.21
N GLN A 126 10.10 -9.53 -31.21
CA GLN A 126 11.13 -8.63 -31.83
C GLN A 126 11.27 -7.33 -31.05
N ILE A 127 10.15 -6.69 -30.66
CA ILE A 127 10.12 -5.40 -29.97
C ILE A 127 10.77 -5.49 -28.59
N VAL A 128 10.46 -6.53 -27.84
CA VAL A 128 10.91 -6.67 -26.42
C VAL A 128 12.43 -6.59 -26.30
N PRO A 129 13.23 -7.44 -26.94
CA PRO A 129 14.68 -7.36 -26.80
C PRO A 129 15.25 -6.05 -27.37
N GLU A 130 14.70 -5.51 -28.47
CA GLU A 130 15.15 -4.23 -29.02
C GLU A 130 14.96 -3.07 -28.03
N MET A 131 13.78 -2.97 -27.41
CA MET A 131 13.45 -1.85 -26.52
C MET A 131 14.12 -1.99 -25.16
N VAL A 132 14.22 -3.20 -24.62
CA VAL A 132 14.93 -3.45 -23.35
C VAL A 132 16.44 -3.19 -23.53
N ASN A 133 17.06 -3.64 -24.61
CA ASN A 133 18.45 -3.33 -24.93
C ASN A 133 18.67 -1.82 -25.09
N TYR A 134 17.74 -1.11 -25.73
CA TYR A 134 17.83 0.34 -25.85
C TYR A 134 17.73 1.01 -24.46
N ALA A 135 16.82 0.61 -23.61
CA ALA A 135 16.74 1.11 -22.25
C ALA A 135 18.03 0.80 -21.45
N LYS A 136 18.58 -0.41 -21.61
CA LYS A 136 19.84 -0.86 -20.96
C LYS A 136 21.05 -0.02 -21.40
N SER A 137 21.03 0.50 -22.62
CA SER A 137 22.10 1.41 -23.07
C SER A 137 22.08 2.78 -22.38
N LEU A 138 20.99 3.12 -21.66
CA LEU A 138 20.79 4.41 -20.99
C LEU A 138 20.90 4.31 -19.46
N VAL A 139 20.42 3.22 -18.86
CA VAL A 139 20.46 2.97 -17.42
C VAL A 139 20.75 1.50 -17.12
N ASP A 140 21.24 1.21 -15.90
CA ASP A 140 21.52 -0.16 -15.48
C ASP A 140 20.30 -0.88 -14.92
N ASP A 141 19.33 -0.19 -14.37
CA ASP A 141 18.13 -0.75 -13.71
C ASP A 141 16.91 -0.59 -14.61
N ILE A 142 16.39 -1.72 -15.11
CA ILE A 142 15.27 -1.76 -16.03
C ILE A 142 14.21 -2.70 -15.47
N GLU A 143 13.00 -2.19 -15.32
CA GLU A 143 11.79 -2.96 -15.08
C GLU A 143 11.02 -3.17 -16.37
N PHE A 144 10.67 -4.42 -16.64
CA PHE A 144 9.86 -4.77 -17.80
C PHE A 144 8.55 -5.43 -17.35
N SER A 145 7.41 -4.86 -17.78
CA SER A 145 6.07 -5.39 -17.51
C SER A 145 5.47 -6.11 -18.71
N CYS A 146 5.03 -7.34 -18.47
CA CYS A 146 4.19 -8.11 -19.40
C CYS A 146 2.72 -7.70 -19.18
N GLU A 147 2.26 -6.56 -19.75
CA GLU A 147 0.89 -6.08 -19.50
C GLU A 147 -0.15 -7.16 -19.79
N ASP A 148 -1.10 -7.33 -18.86
CA ASP A 148 -2.14 -8.36 -18.87
C ASP A 148 -1.60 -9.81 -18.81
N ALA A 149 -0.54 -10.00 -18.04
CA ALA A 149 0.14 -11.29 -17.87
C ALA A 149 -0.81 -12.38 -17.35
N SER A 150 -1.74 -12.04 -16.47
CA SER A 150 -2.72 -12.98 -15.89
C SER A 150 -3.63 -13.64 -16.93
N ARG A 151 -3.81 -13.01 -18.10
CA ARG A 151 -4.63 -13.54 -19.21
C ARG A 151 -3.81 -13.90 -20.45
N SER A 152 -2.49 -13.93 -20.34
CA SER A 152 -1.59 -14.28 -21.42
C SER A 152 -1.47 -15.81 -21.58
N ASP A 153 -1.18 -16.26 -22.80
CA ASP A 153 -0.77 -17.63 -23.04
C ASP A 153 0.53 -17.93 -22.26
N PRO A 154 0.60 -18.97 -21.44
CA PRO A 154 1.74 -19.23 -20.56
C PRO A 154 3.07 -19.39 -21.30
N GLU A 155 3.12 -20.17 -22.38
CA GLU A 155 4.36 -20.43 -23.11
C GLU A 155 4.88 -19.15 -23.78
N PHE A 156 3.99 -18.36 -24.36
CA PHE A 156 4.35 -17.08 -24.92
C PHE A 156 4.83 -16.08 -23.84
N LEU A 157 4.20 -16.08 -22.68
CA LEU A 157 4.61 -15.25 -21.54
C LEU A 157 6.04 -15.61 -21.08
N TYR A 158 6.34 -16.92 -20.94
CA TYR A 158 7.68 -17.38 -20.54
C TYR A 158 8.74 -16.97 -21.56
N GLU A 159 8.45 -17.08 -22.87
CA GLU A 159 9.35 -16.67 -23.93
C GLU A 159 9.64 -15.15 -23.87
N VAL A 160 8.61 -14.33 -23.70
CA VAL A 160 8.74 -12.88 -23.56
C VAL A 160 9.60 -12.51 -22.34
N ILE A 161 9.34 -13.13 -21.18
CA ILE A 161 10.11 -12.89 -19.95
C ILE A 161 11.58 -13.28 -20.16
N GLN A 162 11.87 -14.44 -20.72
CA GLN A 162 13.21 -14.92 -21.02
C GLN A 162 13.97 -13.94 -21.91
N LEU A 163 13.33 -13.44 -22.97
CA LEU A 163 13.93 -12.45 -23.88
C LEU A 163 14.19 -11.11 -23.20
N ALA A 164 13.27 -10.64 -22.37
CA ALA A 164 13.43 -9.38 -21.64
C ALA A 164 14.63 -9.44 -20.68
N ILE A 165 14.77 -10.53 -19.92
CA ILE A 165 15.91 -10.75 -19.02
C ILE A 165 17.21 -10.84 -19.81
N SER A 166 17.25 -11.63 -20.88
CA SER A 166 18.42 -11.75 -21.75
C SER A 166 18.84 -10.43 -22.39
N ALA A 167 17.88 -9.51 -22.60
CA ALA A 167 18.14 -8.18 -23.10
C ALA A 167 18.58 -7.17 -22.01
N GLY A 168 18.59 -7.57 -20.74
CA GLY A 168 19.11 -6.79 -19.63
C GLY A 168 18.07 -6.23 -18.65
N ALA A 169 16.80 -6.70 -18.67
CA ALA A 169 15.85 -6.38 -17.64
C ALA A 169 16.31 -6.95 -16.29
N THR A 170 16.32 -6.11 -15.26
CA THR A 170 16.72 -6.45 -13.89
C THR A 170 15.54 -6.81 -13.00
N THR A 171 14.35 -6.40 -13.43
CA THR A 171 13.07 -6.67 -12.76
C THR A 171 12.03 -7.03 -13.82
N ILE A 172 11.31 -8.12 -13.58
CA ILE A 172 10.18 -8.56 -14.41
C ILE A 172 8.90 -8.39 -13.61
N ASN A 173 8.01 -7.55 -14.09
CA ASN A 173 6.74 -7.29 -13.45
C ASN A 173 5.62 -8.08 -14.11
N ILE A 174 4.80 -8.74 -13.28
CA ILE A 174 3.71 -9.62 -13.68
C ILE A 174 2.39 -8.98 -13.25
N PRO A 175 1.70 -8.24 -14.15
CA PRO A 175 0.47 -7.55 -13.80
C PRO A 175 -0.78 -8.41 -13.95
N ASP A 176 -1.63 -8.37 -12.92
CA ASP A 176 -3.05 -8.68 -13.01
C ASP A 176 -3.82 -7.39 -13.35
N THR A 177 -3.71 -6.99 -14.61
CA THR A 177 -4.12 -5.67 -15.11
C THR A 177 -5.61 -5.38 -14.92
N VAL A 178 -6.46 -6.40 -14.90
CA VAL A 178 -7.92 -6.24 -14.76
C VAL A 178 -8.47 -6.81 -13.44
N GLY A 179 -7.59 -7.15 -12.50
CA GLY A 179 -8.00 -7.69 -11.20
C GLY A 179 -8.81 -8.97 -11.30
N PHE A 180 -8.40 -9.84 -12.20
CA PHE A 180 -9.16 -11.03 -12.64
C PHE A 180 -8.89 -12.27 -11.80
N THR A 181 -7.68 -12.40 -11.24
CA THR A 181 -7.23 -13.63 -10.60
C THR A 181 -7.68 -13.77 -9.16
N THR A 182 -7.82 -15.01 -8.72
CA THR A 182 -7.86 -15.37 -7.30
C THR A 182 -6.44 -15.58 -6.74
N PRO A 183 -6.24 -15.57 -5.41
CA PRO A 183 -4.90 -15.72 -4.83
C PRO A 183 -4.18 -17.01 -5.26
N SER A 184 -4.89 -18.13 -5.32
CA SER A 184 -4.30 -19.41 -5.74
C SER A 184 -3.89 -19.42 -7.23
N GLU A 185 -4.67 -18.78 -8.11
CA GLU A 185 -4.34 -18.65 -9.53
C GLU A 185 -3.13 -17.76 -9.73
N PHE A 186 -3.07 -16.59 -9.04
CA PHE A 186 -1.97 -15.66 -9.16
C PHE A 186 -0.68 -16.23 -8.58
N GLY A 187 -0.77 -16.87 -7.40
CA GLY A 187 0.37 -17.57 -6.80
C GLY A 187 0.90 -18.69 -7.71
N LYS A 188 0.00 -19.47 -8.33
CA LYS A 188 0.39 -20.50 -9.29
C LYS A 188 1.09 -19.91 -10.51
N LEU A 189 0.62 -18.80 -11.06
CA LEU A 189 1.28 -18.10 -12.16
C LEU A 189 2.71 -17.74 -11.83
N ILE A 190 2.97 -17.18 -10.64
CA ILE A 190 4.32 -16.84 -10.18
C ILE A 190 5.19 -18.10 -10.00
N ALA A 191 4.64 -19.17 -9.43
CA ALA A 191 5.35 -20.44 -9.28
C ALA A 191 5.72 -21.05 -10.64
N ASP A 192 4.78 -21.01 -11.60
CA ASP A 192 5.01 -21.53 -12.95
C ASP A 192 6.08 -20.72 -13.71
N ILE A 193 6.10 -19.39 -13.58
CA ILE A 193 7.16 -18.52 -14.11
C ILE A 193 8.52 -18.90 -13.53
N ASN A 194 8.61 -19.03 -12.20
CA ASN A 194 9.84 -19.45 -11.52
C ASN A 194 10.36 -20.81 -12.00
N LYS A 195 9.44 -21.72 -12.38
CA LYS A 195 9.80 -23.06 -12.81
C LYS A 195 10.22 -23.12 -14.28
N ASN A 196 9.54 -22.35 -15.14
CA ASN A 196 9.60 -22.55 -16.60
C ASN A 196 10.44 -21.50 -17.34
N VAL A 197 10.79 -20.38 -16.71
CA VAL A 197 11.68 -19.37 -17.31
C VAL A 197 13.14 -19.66 -16.91
N PRO A 198 14.02 -20.05 -17.85
CA PRO A 198 15.34 -20.60 -17.51
C PRO A 198 16.29 -19.62 -16.81
N ASN A 199 16.17 -18.33 -17.09
CA ASN A 199 17.03 -17.25 -16.57
C ASN A 199 16.32 -16.37 -15.53
N ILE A 200 15.25 -16.85 -14.90
CA ILE A 200 14.45 -16.05 -13.96
C ILE A 200 15.25 -15.58 -12.73
N ASP A 201 16.25 -16.35 -12.31
CA ASP A 201 17.09 -16.02 -11.16
C ASP A 201 18.00 -14.78 -11.40
N GLU A 202 18.13 -14.32 -12.63
CA GLU A 202 18.87 -13.11 -12.99
C GLU A 202 18.07 -11.83 -12.75
N ALA A 203 16.75 -11.93 -12.52
CA ALA A 203 15.86 -10.79 -12.32
C ALA A 203 15.04 -10.90 -11.03
N VAL A 204 14.54 -9.76 -10.54
CA VAL A 204 13.56 -9.71 -9.47
C VAL A 204 12.16 -9.92 -10.06
N ILE A 205 11.36 -10.82 -9.49
CA ILE A 205 9.94 -10.91 -9.85
C ILE A 205 9.20 -9.84 -9.07
N SER A 206 8.59 -8.92 -9.80
CA SER A 206 7.65 -7.90 -9.34
C SER A 206 6.23 -8.32 -9.66
N VAL A 207 5.27 -7.86 -8.86
CA VAL A 207 3.85 -8.03 -9.12
C VAL A 207 3.11 -6.71 -9.05
N HIS A 208 2.17 -6.54 -9.96
CA HIS A 208 1.23 -5.41 -10.02
C HIS A 208 -0.20 -5.98 -10.12
N GLY A 209 -1.20 -5.26 -9.63
CA GLY A 209 -2.56 -5.74 -9.79
C GLY A 209 -3.63 -4.78 -9.30
N HIS A 210 -4.77 -4.79 -10.00
CA HIS A 210 -5.94 -4.02 -9.66
C HIS A 210 -6.90 -4.80 -8.74
N ASN A 211 -7.75 -4.06 -8.07
CA ASN A 211 -8.57 -4.56 -6.95
C ASN A 211 -10.05 -4.80 -7.37
N ASP A 212 -10.30 -5.10 -8.63
CA ASP A 212 -11.66 -5.21 -9.18
C ASP A 212 -12.52 -6.27 -8.48
N LEU A 213 -11.89 -7.37 -8.03
CA LEU A 213 -12.55 -8.40 -7.22
C LEU A 213 -12.30 -8.24 -5.69
N GLY A 214 -11.61 -7.18 -5.26
CA GLY A 214 -11.25 -6.99 -3.85
C GLY A 214 -10.13 -7.92 -3.37
N LEU A 215 -9.31 -8.49 -4.25
CA LEU A 215 -8.35 -9.54 -3.95
C LEU A 215 -6.88 -9.15 -4.16
N ALA A 216 -6.59 -7.92 -4.60
CA ALA A 216 -5.24 -7.51 -4.98
C ALA A 216 -4.20 -7.75 -3.87
N VAL A 217 -4.50 -7.37 -2.62
CA VAL A 217 -3.61 -7.60 -1.47
C VAL A 217 -3.39 -9.09 -1.23
N ALA A 218 -4.46 -9.89 -1.27
CA ALA A 218 -4.37 -11.34 -1.06
C ALA A 218 -3.58 -12.03 -2.18
N ASN A 219 -3.77 -11.61 -3.44
CA ASN A 219 -3.00 -12.09 -4.60
C ASN A 219 -1.50 -11.83 -4.41
N PHE A 220 -1.12 -10.64 -3.94
CA PHE A 220 0.28 -10.28 -3.74
C PHE A 220 0.92 -11.06 -2.59
N LEU A 221 0.21 -11.27 -1.48
CA LEU A 221 0.72 -12.09 -0.39
C LEU A 221 0.95 -13.55 -0.84
N GLU A 222 0.10 -14.07 -1.72
CA GLU A 222 0.30 -15.39 -2.29
C GLU A 222 1.47 -15.40 -3.30
N ALA A 223 1.63 -14.35 -4.11
CA ALA A 223 2.77 -14.18 -5.00
C ALA A 223 4.11 -14.14 -4.25
N VAL A 224 4.17 -13.48 -3.08
CA VAL A 224 5.34 -13.43 -2.20
C VAL A 224 5.77 -14.84 -1.76
N LYS A 225 4.83 -15.69 -1.40
CA LYS A 225 5.10 -17.10 -1.04
C LYS A 225 5.71 -17.88 -2.20
N ASN A 226 5.34 -17.52 -3.43
CA ASN A 226 5.74 -18.20 -4.65
C ASN A 226 6.94 -17.53 -5.38
N GLY A 227 7.60 -16.55 -4.76
CA GLY A 227 8.87 -16.01 -5.27
C GLY A 227 8.89 -14.54 -5.65
N ALA A 228 7.76 -13.83 -5.63
CA ALA A 228 7.78 -12.38 -5.83
C ALA A 228 8.56 -11.68 -4.71
N ARG A 229 9.36 -10.66 -5.10
CA ARG A 229 10.22 -9.89 -4.19
C ARG A 229 10.10 -8.38 -4.37
N GLN A 230 9.27 -7.92 -5.29
CA GLN A 230 8.84 -6.53 -5.40
C GLN A 230 7.31 -6.48 -5.50
N LEU A 231 6.69 -5.54 -4.81
CA LEU A 231 5.25 -5.30 -4.80
C LEU A 231 4.98 -3.88 -5.27
N GLU A 232 4.32 -3.75 -6.43
CA GLU A 232 3.80 -2.45 -6.90
C GLU A 232 2.45 -2.18 -6.25
N CYS A 233 2.37 -1.10 -5.53
CA CYS A 233 1.18 -0.76 -4.76
C CYS A 233 1.00 0.75 -4.68
N THR A 234 -0.13 1.20 -4.15
CA THR A 234 -0.41 2.62 -3.95
C THR A 234 -0.85 2.90 -2.53
N ILE A 235 -0.62 4.11 -2.06
CA ILE A 235 -1.19 4.58 -0.80
C ILE A 235 -2.72 4.56 -0.90
N ASN A 236 -3.38 4.01 0.11
CA ASN A 236 -4.84 3.85 0.19
C ASN A 236 -5.43 2.93 -0.90
N GLY A 237 -4.59 2.28 -1.72
CA GLY A 237 -5.05 1.46 -2.83
C GLY A 237 -5.69 2.27 -3.97
N ILE A 238 -5.40 3.57 -4.12
CA ILE A 238 -5.96 4.38 -5.21
C ILE A 238 -5.42 3.91 -6.58
N GLY A 239 -6.16 4.14 -7.66
CA GLY A 239 -5.79 3.75 -9.02
C GLY A 239 -6.99 3.61 -9.94
N GLU A 240 -6.75 3.11 -11.14
CA GLU A 240 -7.79 2.85 -12.12
C GLU A 240 -8.91 1.96 -11.55
N ARG A 241 -10.16 2.23 -11.93
CA ARG A 241 -11.38 1.48 -11.57
C ARG A 241 -11.53 1.28 -10.05
N ALA A 242 -11.29 0.06 -9.53
CA ALA A 242 -11.37 -0.26 -8.10
C ALA A 242 -10.04 -0.01 -7.35
N GLY A 243 -9.02 0.51 -8.04
CA GLY A 243 -7.73 0.83 -7.48
C GLY A 243 -6.73 -0.32 -7.52
N ASN A 244 -5.59 -0.11 -6.87
CA ASN A 244 -4.46 -1.02 -6.77
C ASN A 244 -4.45 -1.80 -5.46
N ALA A 245 -3.48 -2.71 -5.31
CA ALA A 245 -3.14 -3.25 -4.00
C ALA A 245 -2.73 -2.11 -3.04
N SER A 246 -3.27 -2.12 -1.84
CA SER A 246 -3.06 -1.08 -0.83
C SER A 246 -1.72 -1.29 -0.12
N LEU A 247 -0.83 -0.30 -0.17
CA LEU A 247 0.51 -0.37 0.42
C LEU A 247 0.46 -0.68 1.92
N GLU A 248 -0.35 0.07 2.67
CA GLU A 248 -0.48 -0.07 4.11
C GLU A 248 -0.96 -1.48 4.53
N GLU A 249 -1.87 -2.07 3.74
CA GLU A 249 -2.40 -3.41 4.02
C GLU A 249 -1.34 -4.48 3.76
N LEU A 250 -0.62 -4.39 2.64
CA LEU A 250 0.49 -5.29 2.31
C LEU A 250 1.59 -5.24 3.37
N VAL A 251 2.05 -4.03 3.68
CA VAL A 251 3.16 -3.82 4.63
C VAL A 251 2.79 -4.32 6.01
N MET A 252 1.59 -4.00 6.49
CA MET A 252 1.17 -4.44 7.83
C MET A 252 0.87 -5.94 7.90
N ALA A 253 0.35 -6.56 6.84
CA ALA A 253 0.24 -8.01 6.77
C ALA A 253 1.61 -8.70 6.87
N LEU A 254 2.60 -8.21 6.12
CA LEU A 254 3.99 -8.71 6.17
C LEU A 254 4.65 -8.45 7.54
N HIS A 255 4.37 -7.31 8.15
CA HIS A 255 4.91 -6.93 9.47
C HIS A 255 4.35 -7.83 10.58
N VAL A 256 3.02 -7.96 10.68
CA VAL A 256 2.34 -8.74 11.73
C VAL A 256 2.59 -10.24 11.56
N ARG A 257 2.62 -10.72 10.33
CA ARG A 257 2.79 -12.14 10.03
C ARG A 257 4.21 -12.49 9.58
N LYS A 258 5.21 -11.70 10.00
CA LYS A 258 6.63 -11.86 9.64
C LYS A 258 7.15 -13.28 9.86
N SER A 259 6.83 -13.91 10.99
CA SER A 259 7.26 -15.29 11.28
C SER A 259 6.70 -16.29 10.27
N PHE A 260 5.44 -16.13 9.86
CA PHE A 260 4.82 -16.94 8.82
C PHE A 260 5.54 -16.78 7.48
N PHE A 261 5.81 -15.55 7.04
CA PHE A 261 6.50 -15.32 5.76
C PHE A 261 7.96 -15.74 5.79
N ASN A 262 8.68 -15.58 6.90
CA ASN A 262 10.06 -16.03 7.06
C ASN A 262 10.22 -17.53 6.75
N SER A 263 9.22 -18.36 7.03
CA SER A 263 9.26 -19.80 6.73
C SER A 263 9.43 -20.11 5.24
N PHE A 264 8.90 -19.23 4.36
CA PHE A 264 9.04 -19.38 2.90
C PHE A 264 10.39 -18.89 2.37
N PHE A 265 11.11 -18.07 3.15
CA PHE A 265 12.37 -17.45 2.74
C PHE A 265 13.63 -18.19 3.27
N LYS A 266 13.44 -19.36 3.88
CA LYS A 266 14.53 -20.10 4.57
C LYS A 266 15.23 -19.24 5.64
N ARG A 267 14.49 -18.29 6.25
CA ARG A 267 14.95 -17.47 7.38
C ARG A 267 14.44 -18.06 8.69
N ASN A 268 15.14 -17.74 9.79
CA ASN A 268 14.61 -18.04 11.11
C ASN A 268 13.24 -17.34 11.27
N PRO A 269 12.15 -18.07 11.63
CA PRO A 269 10.82 -17.46 11.87
C PRO A 269 10.87 -16.28 12.83
N ASP A 270 11.71 -16.36 13.86
CA ASP A 270 11.85 -15.34 14.91
C ASP A 270 12.89 -14.26 14.55
N SER A 271 13.39 -14.22 13.31
CA SER A 271 14.34 -13.19 12.88
C SER A 271 13.80 -11.78 13.18
N PRO A 272 14.60 -10.92 13.85
CA PRO A 272 14.18 -9.54 14.13
C PRO A 272 14.12 -8.67 12.87
N THR A 273 14.82 -9.08 11.79
CA THR A 273 14.96 -8.30 10.56
C THR A 273 13.60 -8.11 9.87
N PRO A 274 13.18 -6.87 9.58
CA PRO A 274 11.95 -6.61 8.86
C PRO A 274 11.97 -7.17 7.43
N LEU A 275 10.80 -7.49 6.89
CA LEU A 275 10.67 -7.92 5.49
C LEU A 275 10.70 -6.74 4.52
N THR A 276 10.29 -5.55 4.93
CA THR A 276 10.31 -4.31 4.13
C THR A 276 11.12 -3.23 4.84
N ALA A 277 11.46 -2.14 4.13
CA ALA A 277 12.12 -0.95 4.72
C ALA A 277 11.12 0.09 5.22
N ILE A 278 9.83 -0.18 5.09
CA ILE A 278 8.81 0.80 5.44
C ILE A 278 8.86 1.14 6.93
N ARG A 279 8.84 2.43 7.22
CA ARG A 279 8.65 3.00 8.55
C ARG A 279 7.16 3.04 8.84
N THR A 280 6.67 2.03 9.52
CA THR A 280 5.24 1.82 9.72
C THR A 280 4.57 2.97 10.45
N GLU A 281 5.28 3.67 11.34
CA GLU A 281 4.84 4.87 12.05
C GLU A 281 4.51 6.08 11.15
N GLU A 282 4.96 6.07 9.89
CA GLU A 282 4.62 7.11 8.90
C GLU A 282 3.36 6.77 8.08
N ILE A 283 2.78 5.57 8.23
CA ILE A 283 1.66 5.08 7.40
C ILE A 283 0.44 6.00 7.49
N THR A 284 -0.06 6.25 8.69
CA THR A 284 -1.29 7.08 8.86
C THR A 284 -1.11 8.50 8.34
N LYS A 285 0.05 9.09 8.56
CA LYS A 285 0.38 10.42 8.07
C LYS A 285 0.42 10.46 6.53
N THR A 286 1.01 9.43 5.92
CA THR A 286 1.08 9.31 4.46
C THR A 286 -0.31 9.11 3.85
N SER A 287 -1.12 8.22 4.43
CA SER A 287 -2.49 8.00 4.01
C SER A 287 -3.33 9.28 4.04
N ARG A 288 -3.24 10.05 5.12
CA ARG A 288 -3.97 11.33 5.27
C ARG A 288 -3.49 12.37 4.26
N LEU A 289 -2.18 12.48 4.03
CA LEU A 289 -1.63 13.42 3.04
C LEU A 289 -2.17 13.12 1.64
N VAL A 290 -2.08 11.86 1.21
CA VAL A 290 -2.57 11.45 -0.12
C VAL A 290 -4.08 11.67 -0.24
N SER A 291 -4.87 11.26 0.78
CA SER A 291 -6.31 11.47 0.78
C SER A 291 -6.70 12.97 0.68
N ASN A 292 -5.99 13.84 1.40
CA ASN A 292 -6.26 15.27 1.39
C ASN A 292 -5.92 15.93 0.04
N LEU A 293 -4.78 15.55 -0.58
CA LEU A 293 -4.32 16.15 -1.83
C LEU A 293 -5.08 15.62 -3.05
N THR A 294 -5.46 14.35 -3.05
CA THR A 294 -6.20 13.74 -4.16
C THR A 294 -7.72 13.92 -4.03
N GLY A 295 -8.23 14.31 -2.87
CA GLY A 295 -9.67 14.32 -2.59
C GLY A 295 -10.31 12.93 -2.45
N MET A 296 -9.53 11.85 -2.61
CA MET A 296 -9.99 10.47 -2.47
C MET A 296 -10.12 10.11 -0.99
N THR A 297 -11.33 10.13 -0.46
CA THR A 297 -11.59 9.87 0.96
C THR A 297 -11.41 8.41 1.32
N VAL A 298 -10.72 8.15 2.45
CA VAL A 298 -10.56 6.81 3.01
C VAL A 298 -11.86 6.39 3.70
N GLN A 299 -12.36 5.19 3.37
CA GLN A 299 -13.53 4.63 4.04
C GLN A 299 -13.26 4.45 5.54
N PRO A 300 -14.22 4.78 6.43
CA PRO A 300 -14.01 4.67 7.88
C PRO A 300 -13.58 3.27 8.35
N ASN A 301 -14.05 2.23 7.71
CA ASN A 301 -13.72 0.83 8.01
C ASN A 301 -12.57 0.25 7.18
N LYS A 302 -11.84 1.08 6.41
CA LYS A 302 -10.67 0.59 5.67
C LYS A 302 -9.63 0.04 6.64
N ALA A 303 -9.09 -1.11 6.32
CA ALA A 303 -8.05 -1.72 7.15
C ALA A 303 -6.84 -0.76 7.33
N ILE A 304 -6.22 -0.79 8.47
CA ILE A 304 -5.00 -0.06 8.87
C ILE A 304 -5.20 1.46 9.03
N VAL A 305 -5.80 2.15 8.07
CA VAL A 305 -5.83 3.64 8.00
C VAL A 305 -7.22 4.25 8.15
N GLY A 306 -8.28 3.45 8.14
CA GLY A 306 -9.64 3.92 8.34
C GLY A 306 -9.85 4.45 9.77
N ALA A 307 -10.73 5.43 9.92
CA ALA A 307 -11.00 6.05 11.22
C ALA A 307 -11.48 5.07 12.31
N ASN A 308 -12.10 3.96 11.89
CA ASN A 308 -12.59 2.90 12.77
C ASN A 308 -11.62 1.74 12.95
N ALA A 309 -10.46 1.72 12.23
CA ALA A 309 -9.54 0.58 12.25
C ALA A 309 -9.00 0.25 13.65
N PHE A 310 -8.96 1.25 14.55
CA PHE A 310 -8.49 1.13 15.95
C PHE A 310 -9.55 1.66 16.93
N ALA A 311 -10.83 1.53 16.60
CA ALA A 311 -11.93 1.97 17.45
C ALA A 311 -12.80 0.79 17.89
N HIS A 312 -13.16 0.77 19.16
CA HIS A 312 -14.05 -0.23 19.74
C HIS A 312 -15.28 0.44 20.34
N GLU A 313 -16.47 -0.01 19.93
CA GLU A 313 -17.76 0.48 20.46
C GLU A 313 -18.53 -0.60 21.21
N SER A 314 -18.39 -1.88 20.81
CA SER A 314 -19.06 -3.00 21.49
C SER A 314 -18.54 -3.18 22.91
N GLY A 315 -19.46 -3.24 23.90
CA GLY A 315 -19.10 -3.40 25.31
C GLY A 315 -18.27 -4.65 25.63
N ILE A 316 -18.50 -5.77 24.90
CA ILE A 316 -17.72 -7.01 25.07
C ILE A 316 -16.28 -6.79 24.57
N HIS A 317 -16.09 -6.11 23.44
CA HIS A 317 -14.76 -5.81 22.92
C HIS A 317 -14.04 -4.82 23.82
N GLN A 318 -14.72 -3.75 24.26
CA GLN A 318 -14.15 -2.75 25.15
C GLN A 318 -13.68 -3.38 26.48
N ASP A 319 -14.48 -4.25 27.10
CA ASP A 319 -14.10 -4.97 28.32
C ASP A 319 -12.89 -5.89 28.10
N GLY A 320 -12.84 -6.59 26.95
CA GLY A 320 -11.71 -7.42 26.58
C GLY A 320 -10.41 -6.60 26.41
N VAL A 321 -10.46 -5.52 25.64
CA VAL A 321 -9.31 -4.63 25.39
C VAL A 321 -8.79 -3.99 26.68
N LEU A 322 -9.69 -3.54 27.56
CA LEU A 322 -9.31 -2.97 28.87
C LEU A 322 -8.58 -3.99 29.77
N LYS A 323 -8.93 -5.27 29.68
CA LYS A 323 -8.25 -6.34 30.41
C LYS A 323 -6.92 -6.75 29.77
N ASN A 324 -6.91 -6.90 28.45
CA ASN A 324 -5.72 -7.20 27.66
C ASN A 324 -5.99 -6.86 26.19
N ARG A 325 -5.23 -5.90 25.63
CA ARG A 325 -5.36 -5.47 24.23
C ARG A 325 -5.30 -6.63 23.22
N LEU A 326 -4.46 -7.62 23.47
CA LEU A 326 -4.29 -8.78 22.59
C LEU A 326 -5.56 -9.64 22.43
N THR A 327 -6.62 -9.40 23.22
CA THR A 327 -7.89 -10.12 23.06
C THR A 327 -8.59 -9.77 21.73
N TYR A 328 -8.43 -8.55 21.23
CA TYR A 328 -9.09 -8.06 20.02
C TYR A 328 -8.18 -7.24 19.08
N GLU A 329 -6.94 -6.97 19.47
CA GLU A 329 -6.02 -6.16 18.70
C GLU A 329 -4.78 -6.97 18.31
N ILE A 330 -4.52 -7.07 16.99
CA ILE A 330 -3.32 -7.69 16.43
C ILE A 330 -2.25 -6.66 16.06
N ILE A 331 -2.58 -5.39 16.11
CA ILE A 331 -1.73 -4.24 15.77
C ILE A 331 -1.94 -3.17 16.84
N ASP A 332 -0.84 -2.65 17.39
CA ASP A 332 -0.89 -1.46 18.24
C ASP A 332 -1.04 -0.21 17.32
N ALA A 333 -1.96 0.69 17.66
CA ALA A 333 -2.18 1.93 16.92
C ALA A 333 -0.91 2.77 16.74
N LYS A 334 0.01 2.75 17.72
CA LYS A 334 1.31 3.44 17.65
C LYS A 334 2.21 2.90 16.54
N THR A 335 2.08 1.62 16.21
CA THR A 335 2.84 0.98 15.12
C THR A 335 2.58 1.65 13.77
N VAL A 336 1.39 2.21 13.58
CA VAL A 336 1.00 2.89 12.34
C VAL A 336 0.95 4.42 12.47
N GLY A 337 1.50 4.98 13.57
CA GLY A 337 1.65 6.42 13.78
C GLY A 337 0.42 7.11 14.39
N LEU A 338 -0.46 6.37 15.04
CA LEU A 338 -1.53 6.93 15.87
C LEU A 338 -1.06 7.05 17.32
N SER A 339 -1.61 8.02 18.06
CA SER A 339 -1.24 8.24 19.48
C SER A 339 -1.72 7.12 20.39
N ASP A 340 -2.96 6.66 20.17
CA ASP A 340 -3.58 5.56 20.92
C ASP A 340 -4.82 5.03 20.19
N ASN A 341 -5.35 3.89 20.67
CA ASN A 341 -6.62 3.35 20.21
C ASN A 341 -7.78 4.14 20.81
N LYS A 342 -8.86 4.29 20.04
CA LYS A 342 -10.03 5.07 20.46
C LYS A 342 -11.12 4.14 21.00
N ILE A 343 -11.46 4.28 22.28
CA ILE A 343 -12.71 3.73 22.83
C ILE A 343 -13.81 4.74 22.55
N SER A 344 -14.65 4.45 21.56
CA SER A 344 -15.82 5.28 21.25
C SER A 344 -16.98 4.86 22.13
N LEU A 345 -17.53 5.81 22.89
CA LEU A 345 -18.71 5.56 23.70
C LEU A 345 -19.99 5.77 22.87
N GLY A 346 -20.88 4.79 22.92
CA GLY A 346 -22.12 4.80 22.18
C GLY A 346 -23.14 3.80 22.76
N LYS A 347 -24.23 3.59 22.04
CA LYS A 347 -25.35 2.73 22.46
C LYS A 347 -24.93 1.32 22.92
N LEU A 348 -23.91 0.76 22.29
CA LEU A 348 -23.43 -0.62 22.56
C LEU A 348 -22.37 -0.68 23.64
N SER A 349 -21.86 0.46 24.14
CA SER A 349 -20.83 0.49 25.18
C SER A 349 -21.34 -0.10 26.49
N GLY A 350 -20.44 -0.87 27.13
CA GLY A 350 -20.67 -1.48 28.44
C GLY A 350 -20.24 -0.58 29.60
N ARG A 351 -20.61 -0.96 30.81
CA ARG A 351 -20.31 -0.23 32.05
C ARG A 351 -18.80 -0.05 32.27
N SER A 352 -18.00 -1.05 31.94
CA SER A 352 -16.52 -1.00 32.10
C SER A 352 -15.90 0.12 31.25
N ALA A 353 -16.39 0.34 30.02
CA ALA A 353 -15.88 1.40 29.15
C ALA A 353 -16.27 2.79 29.66
N VAL A 354 -17.52 2.98 30.11
CA VAL A 354 -17.98 4.24 30.70
C VAL A 354 -17.18 4.55 31.98
N ARG A 355 -16.98 3.56 32.85
CA ARG A 355 -16.14 3.68 34.03
C ARG A 355 -14.72 4.12 33.68
N ALA A 356 -14.05 3.40 32.79
CA ALA A 356 -12.68 3.71 32.37
C ALA A 356 -12.56 5.14 31.85
N ARG A 357 -13.53 5.60 31.03
CA ARG A 357 -13.51 6.97 30.51
C ARG A 357 -13.73 8.02 31.61
N LEU A 358 -14.62 7.75 32.57
CA LEU A 358 -14.82 8.65 33.72
C LEU A 358 -13.59 8.70 34.63
N GLU A 359 -12.91 7.56 34.86
CA GLU A 359 -11.64 7.51 35.60
C GLU A 359 -10.53 8.33 34.88
N GLU A 360 -10.41 8.23 33.53
CA GLU A 360 -9.50 9.06 32.72
C GLU A 360 -9.81 10.56 32.86
N MET A 361 -11.08 10.92 33.00
CA MET A 361 -11.53 12.30 33.22
C MET A 361 -11.37 12.76 34.68
N GLY A 362 -10.91 11.88 35.59
CA GLY A 362 -10.67 12.18 37.00
C GLY A 362 -11.85 11.93 37.94
N TYR A 363 -12.89 11.24 37.48
CA TYR A 363 -14.05 10.88 38.29
C TYR A 363 -13.87 9.49 38.89
N ASP A 364 -13.78 9.37 40.20
CA ASP A 364 -13.78 8.09 40.94
C ASP A 364 -15.16 7.87 41.55
N LEU A 365 -15.99 7.09 40.90
CA LEU A 365 -17.39 6.84 41.30
C LEU A 365 -17.52 5.54 42.11
N SER A 366 -18.37 5.58 43.17
CA SER A 366 -18.79 4.37 43.82
C SER A 366 -19.51 3.43 42.85
N ARG A 367 -19.69 2.16 43.23
CA ARG A 367 -20.42 1.18 42.41
C ARG A 367 -21.87 1.61 42.16
N GLU A 368 -22.47 2.27 43.14
CA GLU A 368 -23.86 2.72 43.07
C GLU A 368 -24.01 3.90 42.17
N ASP A 369 -23.16 4.97 42.32
CA ASP A 369 -23.12 6.13 41.47
C ASP A 369 -22.81 5.79 40.03
N LEU A 370 -21.90 4.83 39.80
CA LEU A 370 -21.61 4.34 38.44
C LEU A 370 -22.80 3.65 37.79
N ASN A 371 -23.62 2.90 38.56
CA ASN A 371 -24.83 2.27 38.02
C ASN A 371 -25.84 3.31 37.56
N ASP A 372 -26.04 4.36 38.35
CA ASP A 372 -26.95 5.45 38.02
C ASP A 372 -26.45 6.28 36.85
N ALA A 373 -25.16 6.64 36.85
CA ALA A 373 -24.52 7.31 35.71
C ALA A 373 -24.64 6.46 34.42
N PHE A 374 -24.47 5.15 34.54
CA PHE A 374 -24.59 4.24 33.39
C PHE A 374 -26.02 4.13 32.86
N ALA A 375 -27.05 4.13 33.72
CA ALA A 375 -28.43 4.16 33.28
C ALA A 375 -28.73 5.43 32.47
N ARG A 376 -28.33 6.61 32.96
CA ARG A 376 -28.45 7.90 32.23
C ARG A 376 -27.65 7.91 30.95
N PHE A 377 -26.45 7.35 30.97
CA PHE A 377 -25.64 7.18 29.75
C PHE A 377 -26.39 6.39 28.68
N LYS A 378 -27.04 5.28 29.05
CA LYS A 378 -27.82 4.46 28.11
C LYS A 378 -28.99 5.24 27.52
N ASP A 379 -29.73 5.98 28.33
CA ASP A 379 -30.84 6.84 27.88
C ASP A 379 -30.36 7.92 26.90
N LEU A 380 -29.21 8.52 27.17
CA LEU A 380 -28.62 9.50 26.29
C LEU A 380 -28.12 8.87 24.97
N ALA A 381 -27.43 7.73 25.07
CA ALA A 381 -26.87 7.02 23.91
C ALA A 381 -27.96 6.45 22.97
N ASP A 382 -29.17 6.20 23.46
CA ASP A 382 -30.32 5.86 22.61
C ASP A 382 -30.83 7.04 21.75
N ARG A 383 -30.54 8.27 22.18
CA ARG A 383 -30.99 9.51 21.52
C ARG A 383 -29.93 10.25 20.76
N LYS A 384 -28.64 10.00 21.08
CA LYS A 384 -27.51 10.73 20.53
C LYS A 384 -26.52 9.77 19.90
N ARG A 385 -26.10 10.06 18.65
CA ARG A 385 -25.22 9.19 17.86
C ARG A 385 -23.78 9.13 18.40
N GLU A 386 -23.27 10.23 18.95
CA GLU A 386 -21.92 10.35 19.48
C GLU A 386 -21.96 10.94 20.89
N ILE A 387 -21.38 10.26 21.84
CA ILE A 387 -21.28 10.71 23.25
C ILE A 387 -19.92 11.36 23.45
N THR A 388 -19.93 12.60 23.91
CA THR A 388 -18.73 13.41 24.18
C THR A 388 -18.40 13.41 25.67
N ASP A 389 -17.18 13.85 26.02
CA ASP A 389 -16.76 14.01 27.42
C ASP A 389 -17.70 14.98 28.16
N ARG A 390 -18.17 16.06 27.52
CA ARG A 390 -19.13 16.98 28.10
C ARG A 390 -20.47 16.32 28.45
N ASP A 391 -20.87 15.32 27.66
CA ASP A 391 -22.09 14.57 27.97
C ASP A 391 -21.89 13.71 29.21
N LEU A 392 -20.71 13.10 29.36
CA LEU A 392 -20.35 12.33 30.55
C LEU A 392 -20.25 13.21 31.78
N GLU A 393 -19.65 14.39 31.68
CA GLU A 393 -19.61 15.39 32.73
C GLU A 393 -21.04 15.80 33.21
N ALA A 394 -21.93 16.04 32.26
CA ALA A 394 -23.32 16.34 32.57
C ALA A 394 -24.04 15.20 33.33
N ILE A 395 -23.82 13.96 32.88
CA ILE A 395 -24.38 12.78 33.53
C ILE A 395 -23.91 12.64 34.96
N VAL A 396 -22.63 12.94 35.25
CA VAL A 396 -22.04 12.82 36.60
C VAL A 396 -22.39 14.02 37.46
N SER A 397 -22.35 15.26 36.92
CA SER A 397 -22.59 16.50 37.69
C SER A 397 -24.02 16.62 38.24
N GLU A 398 -25.00 15.96 37.62
CA GLU A 398 -26.34 15.86 38.17
C GLU A 398 -26.44 15.01 39.45
N GLN A 399 -25.40 14.20 39.76
CA GLN A 399 -25.33 13.36 40.96
C GLN A 399 -24.39 13.90 42.04
N VAL A 400 -23.31 14.56 41.62
CA VAL A 400 -22.36 15.16 42.55
C VAL A 400 -22.88 16.54 42.94
N GLN A 401 -23.53 16.66 44.10
CA GLN A 401 -23.62 17.96 44.77
C GLN A 401 -22.18 18.40 45.02
N LEU A 402 -21.72 19.40 44.23
CA LEU A 402 -20.43 20.01 44.46
C LEU A 402 -20.37 20.42 45.94
N PRO A 403 -19.30 20.06 46.70
CA PRO A 403 -19.13 20.55 48.04
C PRO A 403 -19.16 22.08 47.96
N GLU A 404 -20.03 22.70 48.76
CA GLU A 404 -20.14 24.14 48.83
C GLU A 404 -18.74 24.76 48.90
N ALA A 405 -18.42 25.60 47.92
CA ALA A 405 -17.18 26.37 47.96
C ALA A 405 -17.20 27.22 49.24
N LYS A 406 -16.42 26.84 50.24
CA LYS A 406 -16.13 27.68 51.38
C LYS A 406 -15.27 28.84 50.85
N PHE A 407 -15.91 29.98 50.69
CA PHE A 407 -15.26 31.28 50.48
C PHE A 407 -14.43 31.67 51.69
#